data_97afb3d5be0b88b5eb540a26397584db
#
_entry.id   97afb3d5be0b88b5eb540a26397584db
#
_cell.length_a   1.000
_cell.length_b   1.000
_cell.length_c   1.000
_cell.angle_alpha   90.00
_cell.angle_beta   90.00
_cell.angle_gamma   90.00
#
_symmetry.space_group_name_H-M   'P 1'
#
loop_
_entity.id
_entity.type
_entity.pdbx_description
1 polymer ?
#
loop_
_entity_poly.entity_id
_entity_poly.type
_entity_poly.pdbx_seq_one_letter_code
_entity_poly.pdbx_strand_id
1 'polypeptide(L)'
;GMAKTVRQKGEYGVDMEVSTLHCPAGTATEGASTRWANVDDNITFRVVAYKSATAAGISTANYAGYGDYKLSGSSVQTTKSLILPVGTYTFIVYSYGNSSAITAFTNSAASVPVTNGQNFMTYVKAGVAINNIGSTYTLGNIVFKHHCARYRVQAIAQAGRMGAITACAGTVTLPRHNATYSFTNNTLTAQDGSGTINVTWNSPNAMSVYSNYTYLLPQASASVTVKLGLTIGNKPFSNRSATLSGVTLNANNTYYSNVSFTTTEGYIIGGNIWANGNLYYTAETKKYGIYPNTLTCSKADNAQDYF
;
A
#
# COMPACT_ATOMS: atom_id res chain seq x y z
N GLY A 1 -8.15 -15.83 -5.54
CA GLY A 1 -9.27 -15.04 -6.07
C GLY A 1 -8.96 -14.59 -7.49
N MET A 2 -9.96 -14.50 -8.36
CA MET A 2 -9.76 -14.04 -9.74
C MET A 2 -9.23 -12.60 -9.72
N ALA A 3 -8.18 -12.32 -10.50
CA ALA A 3 -7.72 -10.99 -10.76
C ALA A 3 -8.85 -10.19 -11.44
N LYS A 4 -9.20 -9.05 -10.91
CA LYS A 4 -10.13 -8.12 -11.56
C LYS A 4 -9.30 -7.19 -12.43
N THR A 5 -9.73 -6.98 -13.67
CA THR A 5 -9.00 -6.21 -14.67
C THR A 5 -9.87 -5.10 -15.23
N VAL A 6 -9.33 -3.89 -15.31
CA VAL A 6 -9.96 -2.73 -15.95
C VAL A 6 -8.97 -2.14 -16.95
N ARG A 7 -9.41 -1.94 -18.20
CA ARG A 7 -8.62 -1.34 -19.28
C ARG A 7 -9.15 0.05 -19.63
N GLN A 8 -8.25 0.99 -19.84
CA GLN A 8 -8.55 2.34 -20.33
C GLN A 8 -7.69 2.68 -21.53
N LYS A 9 -8.32 3.20 -22.60
CA LYS A 9 -7.61 3.82 -23.72
C LYS A 9 -7.02 5.15 -23.28
N GLY A 10 -5.88 5.49 -23.81
CA GLY A 10 -5.17 6.69 -23.41
C GLY A 10 -4.53 7.46 -24.55
N GLU A 11 -3.80 8.49 -24.17
CA GLU A 11 -3.06 9.35 -25.10
C GLU A 11 -2.06 8.55 -25.93
N TYR A 12 -1.88 8.96 -27.18
CA TYR A 12 -0.88 8.40 -28.09
C TYR A 12 -1.01 6.89 -28.35
N GLY A 13 -2.23 6.34 -28.31
CA GLY A 13 -2.46 4.90 -28.49
C GLY A 13 -1.92 4.02 -27.37
N VAL A 14 -1.58 4.60 -26.21
CA VAL A 14 -1.12 3.85 -25.04
C VAL A 14 -2.29 3.52 -24.14
N ASP A 15 -2.58 2.25 -24.02
CA ASP A 15 -3.61 1.73 -23.13
C ASP A 15 -3.06 1.50 -21.71
N MET A 16 -3.86 1.75 -20.70
CA MET A 16 -3.59 1.41 -19.32
C MET A 16 -4.51 0.27 -18.88
N GLU A 17 -3.92 -0.79 -18.38
CA GLU A 17 -4.66 -1.91 -17.78
C GLU A 17 -4.28 -2.05 -16.32
N VAL A 18 -5.29 -2.14 -15.44
CA VAL A 18 -5.09 -2.29 -13.99
C VAL A 18 -5.73 -3.60 -13.55
N SER A 19 -4.96 -4.40 -12.82
CA SER A 19 -5.43 -5.61 -12.14
C SER A 19 -4.93 -5.65 -10.70
N THR A 20 -5.72 -6.20 -9.78
CA THR A 20 -5.31 -6.40 -8.39
C THR A 20 -5.09 -7.88 -8.12
N LEU A 21 -3.92 -8.20 -7.60
CA LEU A 21 -3.52 -9.54 -7.21
C LEU A 21 -3.39 -9.63 -5.70
N HIS A 22 -3.95 -10.70 -5.15
CA HIS A 22 -3.77 -11.10 -3.77
C HIS A 22 -2.58 -12.07 -3.69
N CYS A 23 -1.62 -11.75 -2.85
CA CYS A 23 -0.55 -12.66 -2.48
C CYS A 23 -0.82 -13.13 -1.05
N PRO A 24 -1.36 -14.34 -0.83
CA PRO A 24 -1.59 -14.87 0.51
C PRO A 24 -0.29 -14.89 1.30
N ALA A 25 -0.36 -14.60 2.59
CA ALA A 25 0.78 -14.81 3.49
C ALA A 25 1.24 -16.28 3.35
N GLY A 26 2.46 -16.51 2.90
CA GLY A 26 3.01 -17.85 2.68
C GLY A 26 3.10 -18.37 1.24
N THR A 27 2.60 -17.64 0.24
CA THR A 27 2.84 -17.96 -1.19
C THR A 27 4.00 -17.20 -1.81
N ALA A 28 4.70 -16.36 -1.05
CA ALA A 28 6.04 -16.00 -1.44
C ALA A 28 6.87 -17.29 -1.46
N THR A 29 7.60 -17.53 -2.54
CA THR A 29 8.53 -18.65 -2.77
C THR A 29 9.70 -18.71 -1.76
N GLU A 30 9.61 -18.00 -0.68
CA GLU A 30 10.43 -18.13 0.50
C GLU A 30 9.62 -18.98 1.48
N GLY A 31 10.12 -20.20 1.72
CA GLY A 31 9.45 -21.23 2.50
C GLY A 31 8.69 -20.70 3.70
N ALA A 32 7.51 -21.26 3.92
CA ALA A 32 6.66 -21.01 5.08
C ALA A 32 7.41 -21.40 6.37
N SER A 33 8.42 -20.63 6.72
CA SER A 33 8.90 -20.56 8.08
C SER A 33 8.07 -19.45 8.72
N THR A 34 7.51 -19.74 9.88
CA THR A 34 7.07 -18.77 10.88
C THR A 34 8.26 -17.86 11.20
N ARG A 35 8.69 -17.05 10.24
CA ARG A 35 9.68 -16.02 10.48
C ARG A 35 8.95 -14.89 11.17
N TRP A 36 9.14 -14.82 12.46
CA TRP A 36 9.02 -13.60 13.21
C TRP A 36 9.94 -12.59 12.54
N ALA A 37 9.40 -11.74 11.64
CA ALA A 37 10.17 -10.63 11.13
C ALA A 37 10.39 -9.69 12.32
N ASN A 38 11.65 -9.31 12.55
CA ASN A 38 11.92 -8.22 13.48
C ASN A 38 11.12 -7.00 13.02
N VAL A 39 10.55 -6.31 13.97
CA VAL A 39 9.92 -5.01 13.72
C VAL A 39 10.99 -4.06 13.22
N ASP A 40 10.69 -3.23 12.23
CA ASP A 40 11.62 -2.25 11.67
C ASP A 40 12.21 -1.37 12.78
N ASP A 41 13.48 -1.02 12.64
CA ASP A 41 14.16 -0.14 13.59
C ASP A 41 13.51 1.25 13.64
N ASN A 42 13.66 1.93 14.77
CA ASN A 42 13.11 3.25 15.06
C ASN A 42 11.57 3.34 15.17
N ILE A 43 10.86 2.21 15.26
CA ILE A 43 9.41 2.23 15.47
C ILE A 43 9.07 2.73 16.87
N THR A 44 8.13 3.67 16.93
CA THR A 44 7.51 4.12 18.18
C THR A 44 6.30 3.24 18.51
N PHE A 45 6.18 2.83 19.77
CA PHE A 45 5.04 2.08 20.27
C PHE A 45 4.60 2.57 21.63
N ARG A 46 3.34 2.34 21.96
CA ARG A 46 2.72 2.72 23.24
C ARG A 46 2.27 1.49 23.98
N VAL A 47 2.46 1.51 25.29
CA VAL A 47 1.92 0.54 26.23
C VAL A 47 0.84 1.23 27.07
N VAL A 48 -0.41 0.75 26.98
CA VAL A 48 -1.54 1.23 27.77
C VAL A 48 -1.90 0.17 28.80
N ALA A 49 -2.06 0.58 30.04
CA ALA A 49 -2.39 -0.32 31.14
C ALA A 49 -3.83 -0.10 31.63
N TYR A 50 -4.52 -1.21 31.84
CA TYR A 50 -5.85 -1.26 32.46
C TYR A 50 -5.81 -2.17 33.67
N LYS A 51 -6.37 -1.74 34.79
CA LYS A 51 -6.47 -2.56 36.01
C LYS A 51 -7.54 -3.63 35.82
N SER A 52 -7.18 -4.69 35.13
CA SER A 52 -8.04 -5.81 34.74
C SER A 52 -7.23 -7.09 34.60
N ALA A 53 -7.78 -8.21 35.02
CA ALA A 53 -7.17 -9.53 34.81
C ALA A 53 -7.37 -10.07 33.39
N THR A 54 -8.31 -9.52 32.60
CA THR A 54 -8.65 -10.00 31.25
C THR A 54 -8.81 -8.85 30.27
N ALA A 55 -8.61 -9.13 28.98
CA ALA A 55 -8.86 -8.13 27.93
C ALA A 55 -10.33 -7.71 27.88
N ALA A 56 -11.26 -8.63 28.07
CA ALA A 56 -12.70 -8.34 28.10
C ALA A 56 -13.12 -7.41 29.26
N GLY A 57 -12.32 -7.34 30.34
CA GLY A 57 -12.54 -6.44 31.44
C GLY A 57 -12.02 -5.01 31.24
N ILE A 58 -11.46 -4.68 30.10
CA ILE A 58 -10.98 -3.33 29.77
C ILE A 58 -12.16 -2.36 29.66
N SER A 59 -12.06 -1.24 30.35
CA SER A 59 -13.04 -0.15 30.28
C SER A 59 -12.35 1.20 30.55
N THR A 60 -13.04 2.28 30.27
CA THR A 60 -12.53 3.62 30.58
C THR A 60 -12.34 3.82 32.08
N ALA A 61 -13.17 3.15 32.92
CA ALA A 61 -13.13 3.27 34.38
C ALA A 61 -11.89 2.63 35.02
N ASN A 62 -11.30 1.61 34.42
CA ASN A 62 -10.13 0.92 34.95
C ASN A 62 -8.80 1.25 34.23
N TYR A 63 -8.77 2.30 33.44
CA TYR A 63 -7.55 2.85 32.86
C TYR A 63 -6.55 3.27 33.95
N ALA A 64 -5.30 2.82 33.80
CA ALA A 64 -4.27 3.05 34.82
C ALA A 64 -3.13 3.94 34.33
N GLY A 65 -2.95 4.11 33.02
CA GLY A 65 -1.91 4.95 32.45
C GLY A 65 -1.33 4.42 31.15
N TYR A 66 -0.38 5.16 30.57
CA TYR A 66 0.38 4.72 29.41
C TYR A 66 1.82 5.18 29.47
N GLY A 67 2.67 4.45 28.75
CA GLY A 67 4.06 4.82 28.45
C GLY A 67 4.35 4.75 26.97
N ASP A 68 5.29 5.56 26.50
CA ASP A 68 5.75 5.60 25.11
C ASP A 68 7.20 5.15 25.03
N TYR A 69 7.47 4.35 24.02
CA TYR A 69 8.74 3.68 23.82
C TYR A 69 9.12 3.72 22.33
N LYS A 70 10.41 3.62 22.09
CA LYS A 70 10.97 3.56 20.74
C LYS A 70 11.95 2.40 20.64
N LEU A 71 11.84 1.60 19.59
CA LEU A 71 12.85 0.61 19.26
C LEU A 71 14.06 1.31 18.63
N SER A 72 15.27 1.02 19.10
CA SER A 72 16.53 1.56 18.56
C SER A 72 17.53 0.41 18.50
N GLY A 73 17.72 -0.16 17.31
CA GLY A 73 18.42 -1.43 17.13
C GLY A 73 17.75 -2.54 17.92
N SER A 74 18.51 -3.21 18.78
CA SER A 74 18.00 -4.27 19.68
C SER A 74 17.50 -3.74 21.04
N SER A 75 17.51 -2.41 21.25
CA SER A 75 17.21 -1.80 22.54
C SER A 75 15.90 -1.02 22.49
N VAL A 76 15.18 -1.04 23.61
CA VAL A 76 13.97 -0.23 23.80
C VAL A 76 14.34 1.03 24.58
N GLN A 77 14.11 2.18 23.98
CA GLN A 77 14.25 3.48 24.61
C GLN A 77 12.92 3.95 25.18
N THR A 78 12.91 4.41 26.41
CA THR A 78 11.72 5.00 27.05
C THR A 78 11.65 6.48 26.76
N THR A 79 10.57 6.94 26.11
CA THR A 79 10.31 8.37 25.89
C THR A 79 9.31 8.91 26.92
N LYS A 80 8.43 8.05 27.43
CA LYS A 80 7.53 8.32 28.56
C LYS A 80 7.39 7.06 29.41
N SER A 81 7.77 7.12 30.67
CA SER A 81 7.64 5.99 31.61
C SER A 81 6.19 5.71 31.96
N LEU A 82 5.83 4.44 32.07
CA LEU A 82 4.58 3.96 32.64
C LEU A 82 4.84 3.52 34.09
N ILE A 83 4.25 4.25 35.05
CA ILE A 83 4.36 3.96 36.48
C ILE A 83 3.00 3.47 36.98
N LEU A 84 3.00 2.31 37.61
CA LEU A 84 1.77 1.65 38.08
C LEU A 84 1.91 1.23 39.55
N PRO A 85 0.84 1.37 40.36
CA PRO A 85 0.78 0.75 41.69
C PRO A 85 0.74 -0.78 41.56
N VAL A 86 0.88 -1.48 42.71
CA VAL A 86 0.69 -2.93 42.76
C VAL A 86 -0.74 -3.28 42.34
N GLY A 87 -0.88 -4.39 41.64
CA GLY A 87 -2.17 -4.84 41.11
C GLY A 87 -2.05 -5.78 39.95
N THR A 88 -3.19 -6.23 39.43
CA THR A 88 -3.26 -7.06 38.22
C THR A 88 -3.72 -6.23 37.06
N TYR A 89 -2.97 -6.30 35.96
CA TYR A 89 -3.18 -5.45 34.79
C TYR A 89 -3.30 -6.24 33.49
N THR A 90 -4.04 -5.68 32.55
CA THR A 90 -3.99 -6.02 31.14
C THR A 90 -3.29 -4.89 30.39
N PHE A 91 -2.29 -5.23 29.60
CA PHE A 91 -1.55 -4.31 28.78
C PHE A 91 -1.96 -4.43 27.32
N ILE A 92 -2.22 -3.30 26.69
CA ILE A 92 -2.36 -3.15 25.23
C ILE A 92 -1.11 -2.44 24.75
N VAL A 93 -0.37 -3.09 23.88
CA VAL A 93 0.77 -2.48 23.18
C VAL A 93 0.34 -2.22 21.75
N TYR A 94 0.53 -0.99 21.24
CA TYR A 94 0.22 -0.69 19.86
C TYR A 94 1.24 0.24 19.22
N SER A 95 1.33 0.16 17.89
CA SER A 95 2.16 1.02 17.05
C SER A 95 1.43 1.33 15.73
N TYR A 96 1.78 2.47 15.13
CA TYR A 96 1.38 2.82 13.77
C TYR A 96 2.46 2.47 12.73
N GLY A 97 3.50 1.75 13.13
CA GLY A 97 4.56 1.25 12.26
C GLY A 97 5.47 2.32 11.70
N ASN A 98 5.69 3.40 12.44
CA ASN A 98 6.59 4.48 12.04
C ASN A 98 7.34 5.06 13.26
N SER A 99 8.26 6.00 13.00
CA SER A 99 9.10 6.63 14.02
C SER A 99 8.50 7.88 14.65
N SER A 100 7.31 8.31 14.21
CA SER A 100 6.65 9.52 14.74
C SER A 100 6.17 9.31 16.16
N ALA A 101 6.18 10.36 16.96
CA ALA A 101 5.56 10.32 18.29
C ALA A 101 4.06 10.03 18.16
N ILE A 102 3.58 9.15 19.02
CA ILE A 102 2.14 8.83 19.08
C ILE A 102 1.43 9.98 19.78
N THR A 103 0.35 10.49 19.19
CA THR A 103 -0.47 11.58 19.77
C THR A 103 -0.91 11.22 21.18
N ALA A 104 -0.96 12.20 22.07
CA ALA A 104 -1.35 12.01 23.46
C ALA A 104 -2.68 11.20 23.57
N PHE A 105 -2.67 10.19 24.43
CA PHE A 105 -3.80 9.31 24.62
C PHE A 105 -4.79 9.93 25.61
N THR A 106 -6.03 10.07 25.17
CA THR A 106 -7.16 10.39 26.04
C THR A 106 -8.06 9.16 26.13
N ASN A 107 -8.19 8.58 27.31
CA ASN A 107 -8.94 7.33 27.50
C ASN A 107 -10.47 7.58 27.55
N SER A 108 -11.02 8.29 26.57
CA SER A 108 -12.46 8.58 26.52
C SER A 108 -13.31 7.38 26.05
N ALA A 109 -12.72 6.42 25.32
CA ALA A 109 -13.44 5.33 24.70
C ALA A 109 -12.72 3.97 24.69
N ALA A 110 -11.60 3.81 25.42
CA ALA A 110 -10.75 2.61 25.36
C ALA A 110 -10.46 2.15 23.92
N SER A 111 -10.14 3.10 23.06
CA SER A 111 -9.94 2.87 21.63
C SER A 111 -8.98 3.91 21.04
N VAL A 112 -8.48 3.63 19.83
CA VAL A 112 -7.62 4.56 19.08
C VAL A 112 -8.04 4.64 17.61
N PRO A 113 -7.89 5.83 16.98
CA PRO A 113 -8.14 5.98 15.56
C PRO A 113 -7.02 5.33 14.74
N VAL A 114 -7.40 4.79 13.58
CA VAL A 114 -6.48 4.23 12.57
C VAL A 114 -6.90 4.72 11.19
N THR A 115 -5.95 5.05 10.33
CA THR A 115 -6.23 5.51 8.96
C THR A 115 -5.45 4.67 7.95
N ASN A 116 -5.90 4.66 6.69
CA ASN A 116 -5.11 4.14 5.59
C ASN A 116 -3.73 4.82 5.56
N GLY A 117 -2.71 4.07 5.19
CA GLY A 117 -1.31 4.49 5.22
C GLY A 117 -0.56 4.07 6.48
N GLN A 118 -1.25 3.72 7.55
CA GLN A 118 -0.66 3.31 8.82
C GLN A 118 -0.52 1.78 8.91
N ASN A 119 0.67 1.32 9.28
CA ASN A 119 0.91 -0.08 9.64
C ASN A 119 0.47 -0.33 11.09
N PHE A 120 -0.84 -0.31 11.32
CA PHE A 120 -1.37 -0.47 12.67
C PHE A 120 -1.22 -1.91 13.15
N MET A 121 -0.57 -2.06 14.31
CA MET A 121 -0.30 -3.35 14.92
C MET A 121 -0.46 -3.31 16.43
N THR A 122 -0.86 -4.43 17.02
CA THR A 122 -1.10 -4.54 18.46
C THR A 122 -0.58 -5.83 19.07
N TYR A 123 -0.35 -5.79 20.38
CA TYR A 123 -0.10 -6.94 21.22
C TYR A 123 -0.89 -6.77 22.52
N VAL A 124 -1.46 -7.84 23.03
CA VAL A 124 -2.22 -7.84 24.27
C VAL A 124 -1.62 -8.84 25.26
N LYS A 125 -1.39 -8.39 26.47
CA LYS A 125 -0.96 -9.25 27.59
C LYS A 125 -1.85 -9.03 28.78
N ALA A 126 -2.69 -10.01 29.07
CA ALA A 126 -3.66 -9.95 30.17
C ALA A 126 -3.12 -10.63 31.43
N GLY A 127 -3.69 -10.27 32.60
CA GLY A 127 -3.48 -10.94 33.87
C GLY A 127 -2.07 -10.79 34.43
N VAL A 128 -1.40 -9.71 34.14
CA VAL A 128 -0.03 -9.46 34.66
C VAL A 128 -0.10 -8.92 36.06
N ALA A 129 0.44 -9.66 37.02
CA ALA A 129 0.52 -9.23 38.41
C ALA A 129 1.79 -8.39 38.65
N ILE A 130 1.64 -7.16 39.10
CA ILE A 130 2.71 -6.30 39.59
C ILE A 130 2.65 -6.33 41.14
N ASN A 131 3.60 -7.03 41.73
CA ASN A 131 3.58 -7.32 43.17
C ASN A 131 4.56 -6.47 44.00
N ASN A 132 5.54 -5.85 43.33
CA ASN A 132 6.65 -5.14 44.01
C ASN A 132 6.66 -3.65 43.65
N ILE A 133 6.70 -2.80 44.67
CA ILE A 133 6.87 -1.35 44.54
C ILE A 133 8.34 -1.07 44.17
N GLY A 134 8.56 -0.11 43.26
CA GLY A 134 9.90 0.35 42.90
C GLY A 134 10.69 -0.57 41.98
N SER A 135 10.09 -1.67 41.51
CA SER A 135 10.74 -2.62 40.60
C SER A 135 10.40 -2.32 39.14
N THR A 136 11.37 -2.54 38.24
CA THR A 136 11.12 -2.56 36.78
C THR A 136 10.46 -3.88 36.39
N TYR A 137 9.36 -3.82 35.69
CA TYR A 137 8.67 -4.98 35.15
C TYR A 137 8.87 -5.07 33.63
N THR A 138 9.24 -6.24 33.15
CA THR A 138 9.44 -6.51 31.71
C THR A 138 8.25 -7.28 31.16
N LEU A 139 7.60 -6.76 30.12
CA LEU A 139 6.47 -7.46 29.45
C LEU A 139 6.92 -8.72 28.69
N GLY A 140 8.24 -8.92 28.49
CA GLY A 140 8.81 -10.00 27.71
C GLY A 140 8.74 -9.75 26.20
N ASN A 141 8.76 -10.82 25.41
CA ASN A 141 8.71 -10.69 23.96
C ASN A 141 7.33 -10.19 23.51
N ILE A 142 7.34 -9.09 22.75
CA ILE A 142 6.14 -8.50 22.15
C ILE A 142 6.04 -8.99 20.72
N VAL A 143 4.95 -9.68 20.40
CA VAL A 143 4.66 -10.18 19.07
C VAL A 143 3.46 -9.42 18.52
N PHE A 144 3.72 -8.50 17.60
CA PHE A 144 2.66 -7.68 17.04
C PHE A 144 1.79 -8.45 16.04
N LYS A 145 0.48 -8.26 16.17
CA LYS A 145 -0.52 -8.65 15.18
C LYS A 145 -0.82 -7.44 14.29
N HIS A 146 -0.63 -7.57 12.97
CA HIS A 146 -1.00 -6.55 12.00
C HIS A 146 -2.51 -6.55 11.75
N HIS A 147 -3.10 -5.36 11.74
CA HIS A 147 -4.54 -5.17 11.52
C HIS A 147 -4.87 -4.59 10.15
N CYS A 148 -3.88 -4.19 9.36
CA CYS A 148 -4.05 -3.66 8.01
C CYS A 148 -3.58 -4.64 6.95
N ALA A 149 -4.07 -4.48 5.73
CA ALA A 149 -3.54 -5.13 4.53
C ALA A 149 -2.29 -4.37 4.07
N ARG A 150 -1.24 -5.08 3.69
CA ARG A 150 -0.05 -4.51 3.06
C ARG A 150 -0.27 -4.39 1.56
N TYR A 151 0.05 -3.23 0.98
CA TYR A 151 -0.28 -2.94 -0.41
C TYR A 151 0.82 -2.17 -1.12
N ARG A 152 1.00 -2.44 -2.42
CA ARG A 152 1.84 -1.65 -3.32
C ARG A 152 1.30 -1.66 -4.75
N VAL A 153 1.81 -0.76 -5.58
CA VAL A 153 1.51 -0.70 -7.02
C VAL A 153 2.76 -1.11 -7.80
N GLN A 154 2.57 -1.92 -8.83
CA GLN A 154 3.59 -2.23 -9.82
C GLN A 154 3.20 -1.55 -11.14
N ALA A 155 4.04 -0.66 -11.65
CA ALA A 155 3.87 -0.08 -12.97
C ALA A 155 4.76 -0.83 -13.98
N ILE A 156 4.20 -1.20 -15.12
CA ILE A 156 4.83 -2.06 -16.13
C ILE A 156 4.70 -1.39 -17.51
N ALA A 157 5.82 -1.13 -18.16
CA ALA A 157 5.88 -0.68 -19.55
C ALA A 157 6.07 -1.88 -20.48
N GLN A 158 5.44 -1.84 -21.66
CA GLN A 158 5.51 -2.92 -22.63
C GLN A 158 6.93 -3.10 -23.20
N ALA A 159 7.49 -4.28 -22.97
CA ALA A 159 8.80 -4.63 -23.49
C ALA A 159 8.82 -4.60 -25.03
N GLY A 160 9.92 -4.14 -25.59
CA GLY A 160 10.13 -4.06 -27.03
C GLY A 160 9.41 -2.90 -27.73
N ARG A 161 8.50 -2.17 -27.03
CA ARG A 161 7.79 -1.02 -27.60
C ARG A 161 7.95 0.27 -26.78
N MET A 162 8.35 0.15 -25.54
CA MET A 162 8.50 1.30 -24.64
C MET A 162 9.88 1.28 -23.99
N GLY A 163 10.35 2.46 -23.61
CA GLY A 163 11.53 2.62 -22.77
C GLY A 163 11.23 2.37 -21.29
N ALA A 164 12.26 2.52 -20.46
CA ALA A 164 12.13 2.40 -19.01
C ALA A 164 11.17 3.45 -18.42
N ILE A 165 10.53 3.11 -17.30
CA ILE A 165 9.80 4.05 -16.45
C ILE A 165 10.83 4.78 -15.61
N THR A 166 10.98 6.09 -15.80
CA THR A 166 11.99 6.93 -15.13
C THR A 166 11.40 7.86 -14.07
N ALA A 167 10.09 8.06 -14.08
CA ALA A 167 9.36 8.75 -13.03
C ALA A 167 7.98 8.10 -12.84
N CYS A 168 7.53 8.02 -11.62
CA CYS A 168 6.20 7.51 -11.29
C CYS A 168 5.71 8.16 -10.00
N ALA A 169 4.47 8.64 -10.02
CA ALA A 169 3.76 9.16 -8.87
C ALA A 169 2.29 8.73 -8.95
N GLY A 170 1.66 8.51 -7.83
CA GLY A 170 0.28 8.06 -7.87
C GLY A 170 -0.42 8.11 -6.54
N THR A 171 -1.70 7.76 -6.61
CA THR A 171 -2.58 7.69 -5.46
C THR A 171 -3.44 6.44 -5.51
N VAL A 172 -3.86 5.99 -4.34
CA VAL A 172 -4.89 4.95 -4.18
C VAL A 172 -6.03 5.52 -3.36
N THR A 173 -7.24 5.43 -3.88
CA THR A 173 -8.47 5.89 -3.20
C THR A 173 -9.34 4.69 -2.84
N LEU A 174 -9.85 4.68 -1.61
CA LEU A 174 -10.70 3.63 -1.06
C LEU A 174 -11.98 4.24 -0.47
N PRO A 175 -13.11 3.48 -0.42
CA PRO A 175 -14.37 3.95 0.13
C PRO A 175 -14.32 4.15 1.66
N ARG A 176 -13.39 3.49 2.37
CA ARG A 176 -13.18 3.65 3.80
C ARG A 176 -11.74 4.03 4.07
N HIS A 177 -11.55 5.15 4.75
CA HIS A 177 -10.24 5.71 5.04
C HIS A 177 -9.91 5.70 6.53
N ASN A 178 -10.91 5.80 7.38
CA ASN A 178 -10.76 5.84 8.82
C ASN A 178 -11.31 4.57 9.47
N ALA A 179 -10.77 4.24 10.62
CA ALA A 179 -11.21 3.13 11.46
C ALA A 179 -11.00 3.47 12.92
N THR A 180 -11.68 2.75 13.80
CA THR A 180 -11.45 2.76 15.23
C THR A 180 -11.03 1.37 15.68
N TYR A 181 -9.92 1.27 16.39
CA TYR A 181 -9.52 0.03 17.06
C TYR A 181 -9.97 0.05 18.50
N SER A 182 -10.80 -0.92 18.88
CA SER A 182 -11.30 -1.10 20.25
C SER A 182 -10.36 -2.00 21.05
N PHE A 183 -9.91 -1.53 22.20
CA PHE A 183 -9.08 -2.31 23.12
C PHE A 183 -9.86 -3.42 23.83
N THR A 184 -11.17 -3.22 24.04
CA THR A 184 -12.02 -4.20 24.73
C THR A 184 -12.19 -5.49 23.94
N ASN A 185 -12.45 -5.37 22.64
CA ASN A 185 -12.75 -6.54 21.77
C ASN A 185 -11.59 -6.90 20.84
N ASN A 186 -10.49 -6.15 20.83
CA ASN A 186 -9.36 -6.33 19.91
C ASN A 186 -9.78 -6.28 18.43
N THR A 187 -10.72 -5.41 18.08
CA THR A 187 -11.27 -5.30 16.73
C THR A 187 -11.00 -3.94 16.12
N LEU A 188 -10.67 -3.95 14.83
CA LEU A 188 -10.58 -2.76 13.99
C LEU A 188 -11.86 -2.64 13.17
N THR A 189 -12.62 -1.56 13.39
CA THR A 189 -13.87 -1.30 12.68
C THR A 189 -13.67 -0.12 11.74
N ALA A 190 -13.68 -0.41 10.42
CA ALA A 190 -13.59 0.61 9.39
C ALA A 190 -14.89 1.41 9.30
N GLN A 191 -14.76 2.72 9.10
CA GLN A 191 -15.86 3.67 9.01
C GLN A 191 -16.04 4.12 7.56
N ASP A 192 -17.27 4.44 7.18
CA ASP A 192 -17.57 5.01 5.87
C ASP A 192 -16.94 6.40 5.72
N GLY A 193 -16.54 6.71 4.51
CA GLY A 193 -15.83 7.95 4.18
C GLY A 193 -14.60 7.65 3.33
N SER A 194 -14.68 8.01 2.05
CA SER A 194 -13.58 7.77 1.12
C SER A 194 -12.34 8.59 1.48
N GLY A 195 -11.18 8.04 1.19
CA GLY A 195 -9.92 8.73 1.36
C GLY A 195 -8.86 8.25 0.37
N THR A 196 -7.94 9.16 0.11
CA THR A 196 -6.86 8.98 -0.87
C THR A 196 -5.53 8.98 -0.13
N ILE A 197 -4.67 8.03 -0.47
CA ILE A 197 -3.29 7.97 -0.01
C ILE A 197 -2.33 8.09 -1.18
N ASN A 198 -1.19 8.72 -0.96
CA ASN A 198 -0.11 8.77 -1.93
C ASN A 198 0.65 7.43 -1.92
N VAL A 199 1.02 6.96 -3.11
CA VAL A 199 1.99 5.89 -3.30
C VAL A 199 3.24 6.46 -3.95
N THR A 200 4.40 6.05 -3.46
CA THR A 200 5.69 6.62 -3.83
C THR A 200 6.62 5.55 -4.40
N TRP A 201 7.55 5.95 -5.25
CA TRP A 201 8.58 5.10 -5.82
C TRP A 201 9.96 5.68 -5.52
N ASN A 202 10.93 4.82 -5.27
CA ASN A 202 12.32 5.21 -5.06
C ASN A 202 13.07 5.12 -6.39
N SER A 203 13.30 6.28 -7.04
CA SER A 203 14.13 6.42 -8.26
C SER A 203 13.85 5.33 -9.31
N PRO A 204 12.63 5.23 -9.85
CA PRO A 204 12.30 4.20 -10.82
C PRO A 204 13.15 4.37 -12.09
N ASN A 205 13.73 3.28 -12.59
CA ASN A 205 14.47 3.24 -13.85
C ASN A 205 14.49 1.81 -14.40
N ALA A 206 13.31 1.28 -14.73
CA ALA A 206 13.16 -0.06 -15.30
C ALA A 206 11.84 -0.19 -16.07
N MET A 207 11.69 -1.26 -16.84
CA MET A 207 10.43 -1.60 -17.53
C MET A 207 9.32 -1.98 -16.57
N SER A 208 9.67 -2.41 -15.37
CA SER A 208 8.74 -2.76 -14.29
C SER A 208 9.26 -2.20 -12.97
N VAL A 209 8.46 -1.39 -12.30
CA VAL A 209 8.83 -0.67 -11.09
C VAL A 209 7.75 -0.83 -10.02
N TYR A 210 8.18 -1.06 -8.78
CA TYR A 210 7.29 -1.19 -7.63
C TYR A 210 7.28 0.09 -6.80
N SER A 211 6.10 0.45 -6.33
CA SER A 211 5.99 1.47 -5.27
C SER A 211 6.54 0.95 -3.95
N ASN A 212 6.81 1.86 -3.03
CA ASN A 212 6.96 1.53 -1.63
C ASN A 212 5.66 0.88 -1.12
N TYR A 213 5.78 0.06 -0.09
CA TYR A 213 4.60 -0.49 0.56
C TYR A 213 3.84 0.60 1.31
N THR A 214 2.52 0.49 1.26
CA THR A 214 1.58 1.20 2.12
C THR A 214 0.63 0.22 2.79
N TYR A 215 -0.22 0.70 3.68
CA TYR A 215 -1.12 -0.15 4.46
C TYR A 215 -2.54 0.36 4.31
N LEU A 216 -3.47 -0.57 4.08
CA LEU A 216 -4.86 -0.30 3.81
C LEU A 216 -5.75 -0.97 4.86
N LEU A 217 -6.82 -0.30 5.26
CA LEU A 217 -7.81 -0.87 6.15
C LEU A 217 -8.49 -2.08 5.50
N PRO A 218 -8.75 -3.16 6.24
CA PRO A 218 -9.52 -4.29 5.74
C PRO A 218 -10.91 -3.85 5.28
N GLN A 219 -11.31 -4.27 4.08
CA GLN A 219 -12.59 -3.93 3.48
C GLN A 219 -13.08 -5.08 2.60
N ALA A 220 -14.35 -5.43 2.69
CA ALA A 220 -14.99 -6.39 1.80
C ALA A 220 -15.61 -5.67 0.61
N SER A 221 -15.46 -6.25 -0.60
CA SER A 221 -16.06 -5.74 -1.85
C SER A 221 -15.79 -4.24 -2.12
N ALA A 222 -14.61 -3.76 -1.78
CA ALA A 222 -14.24 -2.36 -1.95
C ALA A 222 -14.05 -1.98 -3.41
N SER A 223 -14.32 -0.71 -3.73
CA SER A 223 -13.85 -0.07 -4.96
C SER A 223 -12.49 0.56 -4.70
N VAL A 224 -11.45 0.08 -5.39
CA VAL A 224 -10.09 0.59 -5.29
C VAL A 224 -9.76 1.38 -6.55
N THR A 225 -9.58 2.67 -6.43
CA THR A 225 -9.17 3.54 -7.55
C THR A 225 -7.68 3.79 -7.48
N VAL A 226 -6.97 3.34 -8.51
CA VAL A 226 -5.53 3.61 -8.69
C VAL A 226 -5.38 4.71 -9.73
N LYS A 227 -4.64 5.78 -9.39
CA LYS A 227 -4.32 6.89 -10.29
C LYS A 227 -2.80 7.02 -10.39
N LEU A 228 -2.27 7.01 -11.61
CA LEU A 228 -0.84 7.10 -11.89
C LEU A 228 -0.53 8.19 -12.92
N GLY A 229 0.51 8.98 -12.64
CA GLY A 229 1.26 9.77 -13.61
C GLY A 229 2.68 9.23 -13.71
N LEU A 230 3.20 9.09 -14.92
CA LEU A 230 4.51 8.49 -15.13
C LEU A 230 5.22 9.02 -16.37
N THR A 231 6.53 8.78 -16.43
CA THR A 231 7.37 9.02 -17.58
C THR A 231 7.90 7.69 -18.09
N ILE A 232 7.60 7.35 -19.35
CA ILE A 232 8.09 6.13 -20.02
C ILE A 232 8.98 6.52 -21.18
N GLY A 233 10.19 5.98 -21.25
CA GLY A 233 11.14 6.27 -22.35
C GLY A 233 11.39 7.77 -22.51
N ASN A 234 11.46 8.52 -21.41
CA ASN A 234 11.55 9.98 -21.34
C ASN A 234 10.31 10.76 -21.85
N LYS A 235 9.19 10.09 -22.12
CA LYS A 235 7.92 10.72 -22.48
C LYS A 235 7.01 10.79 -21.25
N PRO A 236 6.60 11.98 -20.80
CA PRO A 236 5.63 12.12 -19.73
C PRO A 236 4.21 11.76 -20.21
N PHE A 237 3.44 11.10 -19.37
CA PHE A 237 2.03 10.80 -19.56
C PHE A 237 1.21 11.45 -18.48
N SER A 238 0.04 11.96 -18.85
CA SER A 238 -0.92 12.56 -17.92
C SER A 238 -1.41 11.54 -16.90
N ASN A 239 -1.84 12.04 -15.74
CA ASN A 239 -2.44 11.21 -14.72
C ASN A 239 -3.68 10.47 -15.24
N ARG A 240 -3.64 9.15 -15.12
CA ARG A 240 -4.74 8.25 -15.51
C ARG A 240 -5.22 7.46 -14.31
N SER A 241 -6.50 7.17 -14.25
CA SER A 241 -7.08 6.42 -13.14
C SER A 241 -7.96 5.29 -13.63
N ALA A 242 -7.94 4.18 -12.92
CA ALA A 242 -8.86 3.06 -13.11
C ALA A 242 -9.39 2.59 -11.76
N THR A 243 -10.66 2.19 -11.74
CA THR A 243 -11.33 1.70 -10.53
C THR A 243 -11.63 0.22 -10.67
N LEU A 244 -11.13 -0.55 -9.72
CA LEU A 244 -11.39 -1.97 -9.56
C LEU A 244 -12.50 -2.15 -8.52
N SER A 245 -13.61 -2.76 -8.86
CA SER A 245 -14.73 -2.98 -7.94
C SER A 245 -14.72 -4.38 -7.32
N GLY A 246 -15.26 -4.51 -6.11
CA GLY A 246 -15.41 -5.76 -5.38
C GLY A 246 -14.08 -6.38 -4.95
N VAL A 247 -13.06 -5.57 -4.68
CA VAL A 247 -11.78 -6.00 -4.13
C VAL A 247 -11.96 -6.28 -2.64
N THR A 248 -11.50 -7.44 -2.18
CA THR A 248 -11.50 -7.77 -0.74
C THR A 248 -10.08 -7.64 -0.22
N LEU A 249 -9.91 -6.77 0.79
CA LEU A 249 -8.65 -6.55 1.49
C LEU A 249 -8.78 -7.15 2.90
N ASN A 250 -8.00 -8.16 3.21
CA ASN A 250 -7.97 -8.80 4.52
C ASN A 250 -6.75 -8.32 5.31
N ALA A 251 -6.89 -8.18 6.62
CA ALA A 251 -5.78 -7.89 7.52
C ALA A 251 -4.65 -8.91 7.37
N ASN A 252 -3.41 -8.47 7.57
CA ASN A 252 -2.21 -9.30 7.52
C ASN A 252 -1.94 -10.03 6.18
N ASN A 253 -2.58 -9.59 5.10
CA ASN A 253 -2.34 -10.09 3.75
C ASN A 253 -1.65 -9.03 2.90
N THR A 254 -0.91 -9.49 1.88
CA THR A 254 -0.23 -8.61 0.93
C THR A 254 -0.99 -8.58 -0.38
N TYR A 255 -1.19 -7.38 -0.92
CA TYR A 255 -1.83 -7.13 -2.19
C TYR A 255 -0.95 -6.23 -3.05
N TYR A 256 -1.09 -6.34 -4.36
CA TYR A 256 -0.54 -5.36 -5.27
C TYR A 256 -1.44 -5.19 -6.50
N SER A 257 -1.48 -3.96 -7.02
CA SER A 257 -2.08 -3.68 -8.31
C SER A 257 -1.01 -3.63 -9.37
N ASN A 258 -1.17 -4.44 -10.42
CA ASN A 258 -0.38 -4.32 -11.63
C ASN A 258 -1.04 -3.29 -12.54
N VAL A 259 -0.28 -2.29 -12.94
CA VAL A 259 -0.69 -1.26 -13.89
C VAL A 259 0.20 -1.37 -15.11
N SER A 260 -0.33 -2.00 -16.15
CA SER A 260 0.39 -2.24 -17.41
C SER A 260 0.05 -1.17 -18.43
N PHE A 261 1.07 -0.67 -19.09
CA PHE A 261 0.98 0.28 -20.19
C PHE A 261 1.38 -0.44 -21.47
N THR A 262 0.48 -0.47 -22.45
CA THR A 262 0.67 -1.18 -23.71
C THR A 262 0.29 -0.30 -24.89
N THR A 263 0.94 -0.48 -26.04
CA THR A 263 0.57 0.16 -27.30
C THR A 263 0.66 -0.82 -28.44
N THR A 264 -0.25 -0.71 -29.38
CA THR A 264 -0.21 -1.44 -30.67
C THR A 264 0.17 -0.51 -31.83
N GLU A 265 0.17 0.80 -31.61
CA GLU A 265 0.24 1.82 -32.66
C GLU A 265 1.65 2.38 -32.89
N GLY A 266 2.63 2.05 -32.03
CA GLY A 266 3.98 2.59 -32.21
C GLY A 266 4.97 2.19 -31.10
N TYR A 267 6.02 2.98 -31.01
CA TYR A 267 7.12 2.81 -30.07
C TYR A 267 7.34 4.11 -29.27
N ILE A 268 7.70 4.01 -28.02
CA ILE A 268 8.01 5.16 -27.16
C ILE A 268 9.47 5.04 -26.74
N ILE A 269 10.34 5.79 -27.41
CA ILE A 269 11.80 5.71 -27.23
C ILE A 269 12.37 7.13 -27.27
N GLY A 270 13.26 7.45 -26.32
CA GLY A 270 14.01 8.71 -26.29
C GLY A 270 13.12 9.97 -26.18
N GLY A 271 11.95 9.87 -25.53
CA GLY A 271 11.00 10.99 -25.40
C GLY A 271 10.10 11.20 -26.63
N ASN A 272 10.27 10.41 -27.68
CA ASN A 272 9.48 10.48 -28.90
C ASN A 272 8.54 9.28 -29.05
N ILE A 273 7.48 9.51 -29.80
CA ILE A 273 6.54 8.47 -30.22
C ILE A 273 6.80 8.20 -31.71
N TRP A 274 7.17 6.97 -31.98
CA TRP A 274 7.48 6.51 -33.32
C TRP A 274 6.34 5.69 -33.88
N ALA A 275 5.91 5.95 -35.13
CA ALA A 275 4.90 5.14 -35.79
C ALA A 275 5.37 3.68 -35.96
N ASN A 276 4.43 2.76 -36.04
CA ASN A 276 4.70 1.33 -36.25
C ASN A 276 4.87 0.98 -37.76
N GLY A 277 5.06 1.96 -38.62
CA GLY A 277 5.20 1.79 -40.05
C GLY A 277 5.28 3.13 -40.76
N ASN A 278 5.34 3.08 -42.07
CA ASN A 278 5.45 4.27 -42.91
C ASN A 278 4.11 4.99 -43.01
N LEU A 279 4.14 6.32 -42.98
CA LEU A 279 2.96 7.14 -43.20
C LEU A 279 2.56 7.06 -44.65
N TYR A 280 1.30 6.84 -44.95
CA TYR A 280 0.72 6.95 -46.28
C TYR A 280 -0.51 7.85 -46.30
N TYR A 281 -0.82 8.38 -47.47
CA TYR A 281 -2.03 9.18 -47.70
C TYR A 281 -2.87 8.53 -48.80
N THR A 282 -4.15 8.30 -48.50
CA THR A 282 -5.13 7.81 -49.48
C THR A 282 -5.88 8.99 -50.08
N ALA A 283 -5.59 9.33 -51.32
CA ALA A 283 -6.19 10.47 -52.03
C ALA A 283 -7.72 10.37 -52.13
N GLU A 284 -8.24 9.18 -52.37
CA GLU A 284 -9.68 8.89 -52.50
C GLU A 284 -10.47 9.18 -51.23
N THR A 285 -9.92 8.82 -50.08
CA THR A 285 -10.58 9.03 -48.78
C THR A 285 -10.13 10.30 -48.06
N LYS A 286 -9.10 10.97 -48.57
CA LYS A 286 -8.40 12.12 -47.95
C LYS A 286 -7.94 11.81 -46.51
N LYS A 287 -7.49 10.59 -46.27
CA LYS A 287 -7.04 10.15 -44.95
C LYS A 287 -5.60 9.70 -44.96
N TYR A 288 -4.91 9.99 -43.87
CA TYR A 288 -3.59 9.42 -43.57
C TYR A 288 -3.75 8.09 -42.83
N GLY A 289 -2.81 7.17 -43.09
CA GLY A 289 -2.72 5.90 -42.39
C GLY A 289 -1.27 5.48 -42.18
N ILE A 290 -1.03 4.35 -41.59
CA ILE A 290 0.29 3.80 -41.31
C ILE A 290 0.34 2.38 -41.87
N TYR A 291 1.32 2.10 -42.77
CA TYR A 291 1.62 0.74 -43.20
C TYR A 291 2.32 -0.01 -42.07
N PRO A 292 1.85 -1.20 -41.67
CA PRO A 292 2.58 -2.06 -40.74
C PRO A 292 3.96 -2.41 -41.27
N ASN A 293 4.94 -2.55 -40.40
CA ASN A 293 6.34 -2.87 -40.75
C ASN A 293 6.57 -4.13 -41.59
N THR A 294 5.59 -5.01 -41.68
CA THR A 294 5.63 -6.25 -42.45
C THR A 294 5.33 -6.06 -43.94
N LEU A 295 4.79 -4.91 -44.31
CA LEU A 295 4.59 -4.56 -45.71
C LEU A 295 5.81 -3.73 -46.14
N THR A 296 6.76 -4.38 -46.80
CA THR A 296 7.72 -3.65 -47.59
C THR A 296 6.92 -2.82 -48.60
N CYS A 297 7.11 -1.50 -48.59
CA CYS A 297 6.68 -0.62 -49.69
C CYS A 297 7.45 -1.00 -50.94
N SER A 298 7.22 -2.18 -51.49
CA SER A 298 7.82 -2.63 -52.72
C SER A 298 7.06 -2.14 -53.94
N LYS A 299 6.01 -1.38 -53.75
CA LYS A 299 5.25 -0.73 -54.81
C LYS A 299 5.24 0.77 -54.58
N ALA A 300 6.30 1.37 -54.98
CA ALA A 300 6.35 2.78 -55.36
C ALA A 300 5.40 3.09 -56.55
N ASP A 301 4.42 2.25 -56.78
CA ASP A 301 3.57 2.37 -57.95
C ASP A 301 2.62 3.54 -57.87
N ASN A 302 2.50 4.16 -56.74
CA ASN A 302 1.65 5.31 -56.59
C ASN A 302 2.27 6.40 -55.71
N ALA A 303 3.56 6.67 -55.89
CA ALA A 303 4.27 7.94 -55.64
C ALA A 303 3.67 8.85 -54.51
N GLN A 304 3.03 8.30 -53.50
CA GLN A 304 2.35 9.05 -52.45
C GLN A 304 2.76 8.60 -51.06
N ASP A 305 3.83 7.82 -50.96
CA ASP A 305 4.48 7.50 -49.72
C ASP A 305 5.35 8.67 -49.31
N TYR A 306 4.90 9.40 -48.30
CA TYR A 306 5.68 10.47 -47.69
C TYR A 306 6.29 9.97 -46.39
N PHE A 307 7.54 10.28 -46.23
CA PHE A 307 8.43 9.92 -45.11
C PHE A 307 8.05 10.47 -43.75
#